data_38ed61a779dd2235e214f25ef9885ae1
#
_entry.id   38ed61a779dd2235e214f25ef9885ae1
#
_cell.length_a   1.000
_cell.length_b   1.000
_cell.length_c   1.000
_cell.angle_alpha   90.00
_cell.angle_beta   90.00
_cell.angle_gamma   90.00
#
_symmetry.space_group_name_H-M   'P 1'
#
loop_
_entity.id
_entity.type
_entity.pdbx_description
1 polymer ?
#
loop_
_entity_poly.entity_id
_entity_poly.type
_entity_poly.pdbx_seq_one_letter_code
_entity_poly.pdbx_strand_id
1 'polypeptide(L)'
;MENRTTGGSAPSQKKIAPGGAKLRRAVFFDRDGTLNVDKNYLYKIEDFEWLDDAPQAIRWTNEHDYLAVVITNQSGIARGYFCEEDVRRLHAWMNDDLNRFGAHIDAFYYCPHLPDGSIPAYTKVCDCRKPKPGLIEHAIRDFSIDRAASLGIGDKPRDIECAEAAGIRGVLFEGGSLLKLLQKELEHRQL
;
A
#
# COMPACT_ATOMS: atom_id res chain seq x y z
N MET A 1 -39.04 31.68 17.71
CA MET A 1 -38.06 31.54 16.61
C MET A 1 -37.19 30.34 16.95
N GLU A 2 -37.53 29.17 16.39
CA GLU A 2 -36.87 27.88 16.68
C GLU A 2 -35.71 27.66 15.72
N ASN A 3 -34.55 27.47 16.26
CA ASN A 3 -33.33 27.09 15.51
C ASN A 3 -33.30 25.54 15.37
N ARG A 4 -33.53 25.02 14.17
CA ARG A 4 -33.35 23.61 13.84
C ARG A 4 -31.89 23.37 13.45
N THR A 5 -31.18 22.66 14.30
CA THR A 5 -29.89 22.07 13.98
C THR A 5 -30.07 20.79 13.16
N THR A 6 -29.59 20.80 11.93
CA THR A 6 -29.54 19.63 11.04
C THR A 6 -28.35 18.77 11.43
N GLY A 7 -28.61 17.58 11.97
CA GLY A 7 -27.60 16.57 12.24
C GLY A 7 -27.10 15.94 10.94
N GLY A 8 -25.78 16.02 10.71
CA GLY A 8 -25.09 15.29 9.66
C GLY A 8 -24.97 13.82 10.04
N SER A 9 -25.52 12.93 9.21
CA SER A 9 -25.42 11.48 9.36
C SER A 9 -24.00 11.02 9.03
N ALA A 10 -23.35 10.39 9.99
CA ALA A 10 -22.10 9.64 9.76
C ALA A 10 -22.38 8.40 8.88
N PRO A 11 -21.42 7.97 8.03
CA PRO A 11 -21.59 6.77 7.23
C PRO A 11 -21.73 5.54 8.13
N SER A 12 -22.75 4.73 7.86
CA SER A 12 -23.10 3.53 8.62
C SER A 12 -21.96 2.52 8.61
N GLN A 13 -21.42 2.21 9.78
CA GLN A 13 -20.56 1.08 10.02
C GLN A 13 -21.32 -0.22 9.71
N LYS A 14 -20.91 -0.94 8.67
CA LYS A 14 -21.37 -2.31 8.45
C LYS A 14 -20.88 -3.18 9.62
N LYS A 15 -21.82 -3.66 10.43
CA LYS A 15 -21.59 -4.67 11.46
C LYS A 15 -21.07 -5.93 10.80
N ILE A 16 -19.88 -6.37 11.20
CA ILE A 16 -19.29 -7.67 10.83
C ILE A 16 -20.12 -8.75 11.53
N ALA A 17 -20.72 -9.65 10.76
CA ALA A 17 -21.40 -10.82 11.27
C ALA A 17 -20.39 -11.88 11.74
N PRO A 18 -20.63 -12.60 12.84
CA PRO A 18 -19.75 -13.68 13.30
C PRO A 18 -20.07 -14.96 12.51
N GLY A 19 -19.26 -15.21 11.49
CA GLY A 19 -19.32 -16.46 10.71
C GLY A 19 -18.14 -16.47 9.77
N GLY A 20 -17.21 -17.42 9.95
CA GLY A 20 -15.92 -17.65 9.31
C GLY A 20 -15.67 -16.99 7.96
N ALA A 21 -15.37 -15.72 7.94
CA ALA A 21 -14.92 -15.05 6.72
C ALA A 21 -13.61 -15.72 6.27
N LYS A 22 -13.60 -16.25 5.05
CA LYS A 22 -12.40 -16.83 4.45
C LYS A 22 -11.30 -15.77 4.46
N LEU A 23 -10.17 -16.08 5.11
CA LEU A 23 -9.01 -15.20 5.10
C LEU A 23 -8.51 -15.02 3.66
N ARG A 24 -8.11 -13.79 3.32
CA ARG A 24 -7.63 -13.43 1.98
C ARG A 24 -6.10 -13.39 1.98
N ARG A 25 -5.52 -13.77 0.87
CA ARG A 25 -4.06 -13.65 0.64
C ARG A 25 -3.76 -12.27 0.06
N ALA A 26 -2.61 -11.69 0.38
CA ALA A 26 -2.19 -10.40 -0.15
C ALA A 26 -0.71 -10.38 -0.52
N VAL A 27 -0.39 -9.57 -1.52
CA VAL A 27 0.97 -9.09 -1.77
C VAL A 27 1.00 -7.60 -1.42
N PHE A 28 1.86 -7.28 -0.47
CA PHE A 28 2.12 -5.91 -0.04
C PHE A 28 3.32 -5.37 -0.82
N PHE A 29 3.12 -4.34 -1.61
CA PHE A 29 4.16 -3.70 -2.39
C PHE A 29 4.57 -2.36 -1.77
N ASP A 30 5.86 -2.05 -1.69
CA ASP A 30 6.26 -0.65 -1.65
C ASP A 30 5.95 0.01 -3.00
N ARG A 31 5.86 1.34 -3.02
CA ARG A 31 5.57 2.10 -4.22
C ARG A 31 6.84 2.50 -4.95
N ASP A 32 7.58 3.42 -4.36
CA ASP A 32 8.74 4.09 -4.98
C ASP A 32 9.98 3.19 -4.95
N GLY A 33 10.49 2.81 -6.12
CA GLY A 33 11.60 1.86 -6.29
C GLY A 33 11.17 0.39 -6.40
N THR A 34 9.85 0.09 -6.24
CA THR A 34 9.31 -1.26 -6.37
C THR A 34 8.26 -1.37 -7.47
N LEU A 35 7.26 -0.49 -7.50
CA LEU A 35 6.25 -0.42 -8.55
C LEU A 35 6.59 0.65 -9.60
N ASN A 36 7.15 1.75 -9.18
CA ASN A 36 7.56 2.85 -10.06
C ASN A 36 9.01 3.27 -9.79
N VAL A 37 9.59 3.94 -10.77
CA VAL A 37 10.91 4.56 -10.64
C VAL A 37 10.90 5.55 -9.48
N ASP A 38 11.85 5.42 -8.54
CA ASP A 38 12.01 6.36 -7.43
C ASP A 38 12.63 7.67 -7.96
N LYS A 39 11.82 8.73 -8.00
CA LYS A 39 12.22 10.08 -8.46
C LYS A 39 12.36 11.07 -7.29
N ASN A 40 12.56 10.58 -6.07
CA ASN A 40 12.61 11.40 -4.85
C ASN A 40 11.36 12.29 -4.66
N TYR A 41 10.49 11.90 -3.74
CA TYR A 41 9.24 12.63 -3.43
C TYR A 41 8.27 12.79 -4.61
N LEU A 42 8.10 11.71 -5.39
CA LEU A 42 7.17 11.66 -6.52
C LEU A 42 5.72 11.87 -6.06
N TYR A 43 5.04 12.88 -6.64
CA TYR A 43 3.63 13.19 -6.40
C TYR A 43 2.87 13.64 -7.67
N LYS A 44 3.60 14.00 -8.74
CA LYS A 44 3.02 14.45 -10.00
C LYS A 44 2.79 13.28 -10.93
N ILE A 45 1.64 13.27 -11.61
CA ILE A 45 1.28 12.25 -12.59
C ILE A 45 2.23 12.28 -13.79
N GLU A 46 2.59 13.46 -14.27
CA GLU A 46 3.49 13.66 -15.41
C GLU A 46 4.91 13.14 -15.19
N ASP A 47 5.32 13.01 -13.94
CA ASP A 47 6.64 12.47 -13.56
C ASP A 47 6.61 10.96 -13.26
N PHE A 48 5.40 10.34 -13.28
CA PHE A 48 5.26 8.93 -12.93
C PHE A 48 5.74 8.00 -14.05
N GLU A 49 6.43 6.95 -13.67
CA GLU A 49 6.96 5.94 -14.58
C GLU A 49 6.93 4.57 -13.90
N TRP A 50 6.16 3.63 -14.44
CA TRP A 50 6.16 2.25 -13.96
C TRP A 50 7.55 1.63 -14.14
N LEU A 51 7.96 0.73 -13.22
CA LEU A 51 9.03 -0.21 -13.54
C LEU A 51 8.53 -1.20 -14.61
N ASP A 52 9.44 -1.69 -15.44
CA ASP A 52 9.14 -2.37 -16.72
C ASP A 52 7.99 -3.38 -16.68
N ASP A 53 7.93 -4.25 -15.67
CA ASP A 53 6.92 -5.29 -15.56
C ASP A 53 6.04 -5.19 -14.28
N ALA A 54 6.06 -4.05 -13.60
CA ALA A 54 5.25 -3.84 -12.41
C ALA A 54 3.73 -3.97 -12.68
N PRO A 55 3.16 -3.42 -13.77
CA PRO A 55 1.76 -3.65 -14.11
C PRO A 55 1.44 -5.14 -14.34
N GLN A 56 2.35 -5.89 -14.96
CA GLN A 56 2.20 -7.32 -15.20
C GLN A 56 2.30 -8.13 -13.89
N ALA A 57 3.16 -7.71 -12.96
CA ALA A 57 3.26 -8.30 -11.62
C ALA A 57 1.96 -8.09 -10.82
N ILE A 58 1.39 -6.89 -10.87
CA ILE A 58 0.09 -6.58 -10.23
C ILE A 58 -1.02 -7.41 -10.88
N ARG A 59 -1.08 -7.48 -12.20
CA ARG A 59 -2.05 -8.33 -12.93
C ARG A 59 -1.94 -9.78 -12.49
N TRP A 60 -0.72 -10.33 -12.46
CA TRP A 60 -0.49 -11.71 -12.02
C TRP A 60 -0.97 -11.93 -10.58
N THR A 61 -0.75 -10.95 -9.69
CA THR A 61 -1.25 -10.97 -8.31
C THR A 61 -2.78 -11.10 -8.28
N ASN A 62 -3.49 -10.30 -9.07
CA ASN A 62 -4.95 -10.33 -9.16
C ASN A 62 -5.46 -11.66 -9.75
N GLU A 63 -4.84 -12.17 -10.82
CA GLU A 63 -5.22 -13.43 -11.49
C GLU A 63 -5.01 -14.66 -10.60
N HIS A 64 -4.18 -14.57 -9.55
CA HIS A 64 -3.90 -15.66 -8.60
C HIS A 64 -4.61 -15.49 -7.26
N ASP A 65 -5.69 -14.71 -7.20
CA ASP A 65 -6.50 -14.49 -5.99
C ASP A 65 -5.73 -13.88 -4.80
N TYR A 66 -4.71 -13.08 -5.07
CA TYR A 66 -4.08 -12.22 -4.07
C TYR A 66 -4.61 -10.79 -4.18
N LEU A 67 -4.80 -10.15 -3.04
CA LEU A 67 -4.96 -8.71 -2.99
C LEU A 67 -3.62 -8.04 -3.34
N ALA A 68 -3.64 -7.05 -4.21
CA ALA A 68 -2.52 -6.14 -4.43
C ALA A 68 -2.69 -4.92 -3.52
N VAL A 69 -1.82 -4.78 -2.53
CA VAL A 69 -1.90 -3.71 -1.53
C VAL A 69 -0.61 -2.89 -1.53
N VAL A 70 -0.73 -1.58 -1.66
CA VAL A 70 0.42 -0.66 -1.61
C VAL A 70 0.62 -0.12 -0.19
N ILE A 71 1.87 -0.21 0.31
CA ILE A 71 2.30 0.28 1.63
C ILE A 71 3.49 1.23 1.43
N THR A 72 3.30 2.54 1.56
CA THR A 72 4.33 3.51 1.22
C THR A 72 4.57 4.60 2.26
N ASN A 73 5.82 5.04 2.43
CA ASN A 73 6.19 6.19 3.24
C ASN A 73 6.19 7.46 2.38
N GLN A 74 5.29 8.40 2.66
CA GLN A 74 5.13 9.66 1.91
C GLN A 74 5.50 10.88 2.76
N SER A 75 6.75 10.91 3.24
CA SER A 75 7.25 11.97 4.13
C SER A 75 7.38 13.35 3.46
N GLY A 76 7.23 13.46 2.15
CA GLY A 76 7.13 14.73 1.45
C GLY A 76 5.98 15.60 1.96
N ILE A 77 4.91 14.99 2.48
CA ILE A 77 3.80 15.70 3.14
C ILE A 77 4.28 16.39 4.41
N ALA A 78 4.99 15.69 5.29
CA ALA A 78 5.54 16.28 6.51
C ALA A 78 6.62 17.34 6.23
N ARG A 79 7.27 17.27 5.08
CA ARG A 79 8.25 18.25 4.61
C ARG A 79 7.63 19.46 3.92
N GLY A 80 6.32 19.41 3.59
CA GLY A 80 5.61 20.47 2.88
C GLY A 80 5.89 20.54 1.39
N TYR A 81 6.37 19.45 0.77
CA TYR A 81 6.65 19.39 -0.67
C TYR A 81 5.38 19.18 -1.50
N PHE A 82 4.40 18.48 -0.93
CA PHE A 82 3.09 18.20 -1.50
C PHE A 82 2.10 17.84 -0.37
N CYS A 83 0.82 17.76 -0.68
CA CYS A 83 -0.23 17.46 0.29
C CYS A 83 -0.81 16.05 0.11
N GLU A 84 -1.65 15.62 1.06
CA GLU A 84 -2.31 14.31 0.99
C GLU A 84 -3.20 14.16 -0.25
N GLU A 85 -3.80 15.26 -0.73
CA GLU A 85 -4.62 15.25 -1.94
C GLU A 85 -3.81 14.90 -3.18
N ASP A 86 -2.56 15.39 -3.27
CA ASP A 86 -1.66 15.04 -4.36
C ASP A 86 -1.35 13.54 -4.38
N VAL A 87 -1.12 12.95 -3.20
CA VAL A 87 -0.89 11.50 -3.07
C VAL A 87 -2.14 10.72 -3.47
N ARG A 88 -3.33 11.12 -2.99
CA ARG A 88 -4.59 10.46 -3.37
C ARG A 88 -4.86 10.54 -4.86
N ARG A 89 -4.62 11.70 -5.48
CA ARG A 89 -4.77 11.91 -6.93
C ARG A 89 -3.83 11.01 -7.73
N LEU A 90 -2.56 10.91 -7.32
CA LEU A 90 -1.61 10.01 -7.96
C LEU A 90 -2.03 8.54 -7.81
N HIS A 91 -2.44 8.11 -6.63
CA HIS A 91 -2.90 6.74 -6.40
C HIS A 91 -4.16 6.38 -7.20
N ALA A 92 -5.11 7.30 -7.33
CA ALA A 92 -6.29 7.13 -8.19
C ALA A 92 -5.88 6.97 -9.65
N TRP A 93 -4.99 7.84 -10.13
CA TRP A 93 -4.47 7.76 -11.49
C TRP A 93 -3.70 6.46 -11.76
N MET A 94 -2.89 5.97 -10.80
CA MET A 94 -2.20 4.68 -10.91
C MET A 94 -3.19 3.54 -11.18
N ASN A 95 -4.31 3.52 -10.46
CA ASN A 95 -5.36 2.50 -10.65
C ASN A 95 -6.07 2.66 -12.00
N ASP A 96 -6.35 3.89 -12.43
CA ASP A 96 -6.94 4.15 -13.76
C ASP A 96 -5.99 3.71 -14.88
N ASP A 97 -4.70 3.97 -14.75
CA ASP A 97 -3.69 3.56 -15.73
C ASP A 97 -3.51 2.04 -15.79
N LEU A 98 -3.61 1.33 -14.64
CA LEU A 98 -3.55 -0.13 -14.56
C LEU A 98 -4.70 -0.84 -15.31
N ASN A 99 -5.85 -0.19 -15.50
CA ASN A 99 -6.97 -0.79 -16.24
C ASN A 99 -6.58 -1.20 -17.67
N ARG A 100 -5.69 -0.49 -18.33
CA ARG A 100 -5.20 -0.85 -19.69
C ARG A 100 -4.33 -2.10 -19.71
N PHE A 101 -3.85 -2.56 -18.55
CA PHE A 101 -3.11 -3.81 -18.36
C PHE A 101 -4.00 -4.94 -17.81
N GLY A 102 -5.28 -4.67 -17.55
CA GLY A 102 -6.18 -5.60 -16.88
C GLY A 102 -5.79 -5.87 -15.43
N ALA A 103 -5.20 -4.88 -14.78
CA ALA A 103 -4.70 -4.95 -13.40
C ALA A 103 -5.36 -3.89 -12.51
N HIS A 104 -5.33 -4.11 -11.19
CA HIS A 104 -5.78 -3.12 -10.21
C HIS A 104 -5.04 -3.29 -8.87
N ILE A 105 -4.98 -2.22 -8.11
CA ILE A 105 -4.54 -2.21 -6.71
C ILE A 105 -5.79 -2.15 -5.84
N ASP A 106 -5.95 -3.10 -4.92
CA ASP A 106 -7.11 -3.20 -4.03
C ASP A 106 -7.12 -2.09 -2.97
N ALA A 107 -5.95 -1.68 -2.49
CA ALA A 107 -5.84 -0.61 -1.51
C ALA A 107 -4.47 0.06 -1.51
N PHE A 108 -4.47 1.36 -1.16
CA PHE A 108 -3.27 2.14 -0.90
C PHE A 108 -3.26 2.61 0.55
N TYR A 109 -2.19 2.30 1.27
CA TYR A 109 -1.90 2.81 2.60
C TYR A 109 -0.60 3.60 2.58
N TYR A 110 -0.62 4.81 3.11
CA TYR A 110 0.57 5.64 3.16
C TYR A 110 0.77 6.28 4.54
N CYS A 111 2.02 6.52 4.88
CA CYS A 111 2.39 7.26 6.08
C CYS A 111 2.86 8.67 5.69
N PRO A 112 2.15 9.74 6.11
CA PRO A 112 2.56 11.11 5.82
C PRO A 112 3.57 11.67 6.84
N HIS A 113 3.87 10.92 7.91
CA HIS A 113 4.58 11.45 9.08
C HIS A 113 6.11 11.38 8.94
N LEU A 114 6.77 12.36 9.58
CA LEU A 114 8.21 12.40 9.76
C LEU A 114 8.52 13.05 11.11
N PRO A 115 9.40 12.49 11.98
CA PRO A 115 9.67 13.05 13.31
C PRO A 115 10.25 14.48 13.30
N ASP A 116 11.00 14.82 12.25
CA ASP A 116 11.67 16.10 11.99
C ASP A 116 11.08 16.85 10.79
N GLY A 117 9.78 16.71 10.54
CA GLY A 117 9.07 17.39 9.46
C GLY A 117 8.92 18.90 9.70
N SER A 118 8.56 19.62 8.63
CA SER A 118 8.31 21.08 8.68
C SER A 118 6.84 21.42 8.92
N ILE A 119 5.93 20.48 8.66
CA ILE A 119 4.48 20.67 8.83
C ILE A 119 4.06 20.09 10.19
N PRO A 120 3.64 20.92 11.18
CA PRO A 120 3.37 20.47 12.55
C PRO A 120 2.36 19.32 12.66
N ALA A 121 1.33 19.30 11.81
CA ALA A 121 0.29 18.27 11.83
C ALA A 121 0.85 16.87 11.52
N TYR A 122 1.95 16.78 10.77
CA TYR A 122 2.58 15.53 10.34
C TYR A 122 3.93 15.26 11.01
N THR A 123 4.41 16.20 11.85
CA THR A 123 5.69 16.09 12.56
C THR A 123 5.51 15.30 13.84
N LYS A 124 5.68 13.98 13.74
CA LYS A 124 5.53 13.07 14.90
C LYS A 124 6.14 11.69 14.63
N VAL A 125 6.49 11.00 15.71
CA VAL A 125 6.70 9.55 15.72
C VAL A 125 5.33 8.86 15.62
N CYS A 126 5.21 7.84 14.78
CA CYS A 126 3.96 7.10 14.58
C CYS A 126 4.24 5.59 14.42
N ASP A 127 3.19 4.79 14.42
CA ASP A 127 3.29 3.34 14.19
C ASP A 127 3.07 2.94 12.72
N CYS A 128 2.64 3.90 11.87
CA CYS A 128 2.39 3.64 10.45
C CYS A 128 3.64 3.79 9.56
N ARG A 129 4.72 4.46 10.04
CA ARG A 129 5.93 4.66 9.22
C ARG A 129 6.81 3.43 9.22
N LYS A 130 7.05 2.83 8.03
CA LYS A 130 8.02 1.73 7.86
C LYS A 130 9.40 2.13 8.42
N PRO A 131 10.06 1.26 9.23
CA PRO A 131 9.85 -0.18 9.35
C PRO A 131 8.74 -0.64 10.30
N LYS A 132 7.99 0.25 10.95
CA LYS A 132 6.88 -0.16 11.80
C LYS A 132 5.71 -0.73 10.99
N PRO A 133 4.99 -1.77 11.49
CA PRO A 133 4.02 -2.53 10.71
C PRO A 133 2.62 -1.90 10.61
N GLY A 134 2.39 -0.73 11.18
CA GLY A 134 1.04 -0.19 11.38
C GLY A 134 0.16 -0.11 10.14
N LEU A 135 0.72 0.21 8.95
CA LEU A 135 -0.06 0.23 7.70
C LEU A 135 -0.48 -1.17 7.27
N ILE A 136 0.42 -2.16 7.39
CA ILE A 136 0.10 -3.57 7.11
C ILE A 136 -0.96 -4.07 8.07
N GLU A 137 -0.84 -3.74 9.37
CA GLU A 137 -1.83 -4.08 10.39
C GLU A 137 -3.22 -3.49 10.10
N HIS A 138 -3.29 -2.30 9.53
CA HIS A 138 -4.55 -1.71 9.06
C HIS A 138 -5.14 -2.55 7.92
N ALA A 139 -4.36 -2.84 6.89
CA ALA A 139 -4.83 -3.63 5.76
C ALA A 139 -5.30 -5.05 6.19
N ILE A 140 -4.56 -5.70 7.11
CA ILE A 140 -4.95 -7.01 7.65
C ILE A 140 -6.33 -6.97 8.29
N ARG A 141 -6.63 -5.93 9.07
CA ARG A 141 -7.94 -5.76 9.71
C ARG A 141 -9.05 -5.46 8.70
N ASP A 142 -8.76 -4.57 7.74
CA ASP A 142 -9.74 -4.09 6.77
C ASP A 142 -10.18 -5.19 5.80
N PHE A 143 -9.26 -6.09 5.42
CA PHE A 143 -9.47 -7.13 4.43
C PHE A 143 -9.48 -8.56 4.98
N SER A 144 -9.31 -8.78 6.29
CA SER A 144 -9.19 -10.10 6.90
C SER A 144 -8.08 -10.93 6.24
N ILE A 145 -6.84 -10.38 6.23
CA ILE A 145 -5.72 -10.98 5.50
C ILE A 145 -5.06 -12.10 6.31
N ASP A 146 -4.76 -13.20 5.64
CA ASP A 146 -3.93 -14.29 6.15
C ASP A 146 -2.45 -13.93 6.06
N ARG A 147 -1.81 -13.71 7.20
CA ARG A 147 -0.39 -13.33 7.27
C ARG A 147 0.53 -14.42 6.71
N ALA A 148 0.25 -15.69 7.04
CA ALA A 148 1.09 -16.82 6.64
C ALA A 148 1.04 -17.08 5.12
N ALA A 149 -0.09 -16.74 4.48
CA ALA A 149 -0.29 -16.89 3.04
C ALA A 149 0.03 -15.61 2.24
N SER A 150 0.54 -14.56 2.90
CA SER A 150 0.83 -13.26 2.27
C SER A 150 2.33 -13.01 2.12
N LEU A 151 2.68 -11.99 1.33
CA LEU A 151 4.04 -11.61 0.99
C LEU A 151 4.19 -10.09 1.04
N GLY A 152 5.32 -9.57 1.54
CA GLY A 152 5.73 -8.18 1.44
C GLY A 152 6.92 -8.04 0.48
N ILE A 153 6.87 -7.09 -0.45
CA ILE A 153 7.96 -6.81 -1.40
C ILE A 153 8.29 -5.32 -1.36
N GLY A 154 9.56 -5.00 -1.23
CA GLY A 154 10.07 -3.63 -1.27
C GLY A 154 11.54 -3.58 -1.65
N ASP A 155 12.05 -2.39 -2.00
CA ASP A 155 13.42 -2.18 -2.45
C ASP A 155 14.40 -1.77 -1.33
N LYS A 156 13.89 -1.59 -0.11
CA LYS A 156 14.70 -1.18 1.05
C LYS A 156 14.54 -2.16 2.22
N PRO A 157 15.58 -2.31 3.07
CA PRO A 157 15.50 -3.14 4.27
C PRO A 157 14.30 -2.84 5.17
N ARG A 158 13.93 -1.56 5.32
CA ARG A 158 12.78 -1.12 6.12
C ARG A 158 11.43 -1.70 5.66
N ASP A 159 11.32 -2.08 4.40
CA ASP A 159 10.09 -2.66 3.83
C ASP A 159 9.95 -4.12 4.27
N ILE A 160 11.08 -4.82 4.29
CA ILE A 160 11.21 -6.20 4.74
C ILE A 160 10.98 -6.27 6.25
N GLU A 161 11.65 -5.42 7.02
CA GLU A 161 11.46 -5.30 8.47
C GLU A 161 9.99 -5.00 8.83
N CYS A 162 9.32 -4.15 8.03
CA CYS A 162 7.91 -3.83 8.21
C CYS A 162 7.01 -5.05 8.00
N ALA A 163 7.25 -5.84 6.94
CA ALA A 163 6.49 -7.05 6.65
C ALA A 163 6.72 -8.11 7.75
N GLU A 164 7.97 -8.35 8.13
CA GLU A 164 8.34 -9.31 9.17
C GLU A 164 7.78 -8.93 10.54
N ALA A 165 7.81 -7.64 10.90
CA ALA A 165 7.19 -7.13 12.11
C ALA A 165 5.66 -7.34 12.14
N ALA A 166 5.02 -7.42 10.98
CA ALA A 166 3.61 -7.79 10.84
C ALA A 166 3.37 -9.32 10.77
N GLY A 167 4.40 -10.15 10.92
CA GLY A 167 4.31 -11.60 10.77
C GLY A 167 4.10 -12.08 9.34
N ILE A 168 4.50 -11.28 8.36
CA ILE A 168 4.43 -11.55 6.91
C ILE A 168 5.85 -11.71 6.39
N ARG A 169 6.07 -12.68 5.52
CA ARG A 169 7.38 -12.85 4.89
C ARG A 169 7.72 -11.62 4.03
N GLY A 170 8.89 -11.03 4.26
CA GLY A 170 9.47 -9.96 3.47
C GLY A 170 10.41 -10.48 2.39
N VAL A 171 10.40 -9.86 1.21
CA VAL A 171 11.30 -10.16 0.09
C VAL A 171 11.86 -8.86 -0.47
N LEU A 172 13.18 -8.76 -0.49
CA LEU A 172 13.87 -7.58 -1.03
C LEU A 172 13.87 -7.65 -2.57
N PHE A 173 13.42 -6.56 -3.18
CA PHE A 173 13.51 -6.35 -4.62
C PHE A 173 14.79 -5.56 -4.95
N GLU A 174 15.77 -6.23 -5.50
CA GLU A 174 17.07 -5.65 -5.86
C GLU A 174 17.14 -5.18 -7.33
N GLY A 175 15.97 -5.01 -7.96
CA GLY A 175 15.85 -4.68 -9.38
C GLY A 175 15.63 -5.91 -10.27
N GLY A 176 15.55 -5.67 -11.58
CA GLY A 176 15.21 -6.69 -12.56
C GLY A 176 13.70 -6.88 -12.69
N SER A 177 13.24 -8.11 -12.91
CA SER A 177 11.83 -8.42 -13.15
C SER A 177 11.10 -8.66 -11.83
N LEU A 178 10.16 -7.76 -11.50
CA LEU A 178 9.28 -7.88 -10.34
C LEU A 178 8.32 -9.08 -10.52
N LEU A 179 7.84 -9.31 -11.75
CA LEU A 179 6.99 -10.46 -12.08
C LEU A 179 7.68 -11.79 -11.81
N LYS A 180 8.93 -11.94 -12.27
CA LYS A 180 9.69 -13.20 -12.05
C LYS A 180 9.99 -13.43 -10.57
N LEU A 181 10.31 -12.36 -9.82
CA LEU A 181 10.50 -12.46 -8.38
C LEU A 181 9.23 -12.95 -7.71
N LEU A 182 8.10 -12.34 -8.03
CA LEU A 182 6.79 -12.68 -7.45
C LEU A 182 6.41 -14.14 -7.75
N GLN A 183 6.54 -14.58 -8.99
CA GLN A 183 6.27 -15.96 -9.42
C GLN A 183 7.13 -16.95 -8.64
N LYS A 184 8.45 -16.73 -8.60
CA LYS A 184 9.38 -17.57 -7.84
C LYS A 184 8.98 -17.71 -6.37
N GLU A 185 8.60 -16.60 -5.73
CA GLU A 185 8.32 -16.57 -4.29
C GLU A 185 6.96 -17.18 -3.91
N LEU A 186 5.99 -17.20 -4.82
CA LEU A 186 4.63 -17.68 -4.56
C LEU A 186 4.32 -19.05 -5.18
N GLU A 187 4.94 -19.45 -6.31
CA GLU A 187 4.74 -20.77 -6.91
C GLU A 187 5.28 -21.91 -6.02
N HIS A 188 6.38 -21.68 -5.30
CA HIS A 188 6.96 -22.64 -4.36
C HIS A 188 6.10 -22.89 -3.11
N ARG A 189 4.97 -22.19 -2.95
CA ARG A 189 4.03 -22.34 -1.81
C ARG A 189 2.79 -23.18 -2.15
N GLN A 190 2.64 -23.61 -3.40
CA GLN A 190 1.50 -24.43 -3.83
C GLN A 190 1.78 -25.95 -3.78
N LEU A 191 2.98 -26.33 -3.34
CA LEU A 191 3.41 -27.71 -3.11
C LEU A 191 3.46 -28.04 -1.62
#